data_77fd85d19ca8b253527130d762258487
#
_entry.id   77fd85d19ca8b253527130d762258487
#
_cell.length_a   1.000
_cell.length_b   1.000
_cell.length_c   1.000
_cell.angle_alpha   90.00
_cell.angle_beta   90.00
_cell.angle_gamma   90.00
#
_symmetry.space_group_name_H-M   'P 1'
#
loop_
_entity.id
_entity.type
_entity.pdbx_description
1 polymer ?
#
loop_
_entity_poly.entity_id
_entity_poly.type
_entity_poly.pdbx_seq_one_letter_code
_entity_poly.pdbx_strand_id
1 'polypeptide(L)'
;KNKALIAVGGTGGHVFPGYNLALHLVEKNYDVELISDQRGSKYLKNINNFTINIIPSSPLKNKNILTKFLSLIAIFYSIIKSIILLISKKPKIIFGMGGYASFPICIAASILKIKFITYENNLIIGKANKYLLPFCEKMFVSRKEVEGISEKYSKKIIEIGNIIKKEIIEFSKKNIEKNQTKKISILVLGGSQAAKVFADTLPIIFKKCSSLG
;
A
#
# COMPACT_ATOMS: atom_id res chain seq x y z
N LYS A 1 -19.18 14.28 9.93
CA LYS A 1 -17.79 13.77 9.87
C LYS A 1 -17.25 13.94 8.46
N ASN A 2 -15.97 14.31 8.34
CA ASN A 2 -15.31 14.35 7.03
C ASN A 2 -15.12 12.93 6.51
N LYS A 3 -15.55 12.65 5.28
CA LYS A 3 -15.36 11.33 4.67
C LYS A 3 -13.98 11.22 4.02
N ALA A 4 -13.27 10.13 4.33
CA ALA A 4 -12.02 9.74 3.70
C ALA A 4 -12.15 8.37 3.04
N LEU A 5 -11.61 8.20 1.85
CA LEU A 5 -11.52 6.92 1.17
C LEU A 5 -10.07 6.48 1.08
N ILE A 6 -9.80 5.22 1.36
CA ILE A 6 -8.45 4.67 1.31
C ILE A 6 -8.42 3.52 0.31
N ALA A 7 -7.68 3.72 -0.78
CA ALA A 7 -7.52 2.74 -1.83
C ALA A 7 -6.33 1.81 -1.53
N VAL A 8 -6.64 0.55 -1.26
CA VAL A 8 -5.69 -0.51 -0.92
C VAL A 8 -5.86 -1.69 -1.88
N GLY A 9 -4.82 -2.46 -2.13
CA GLY A 9 -5.01 -3.65 -2.95
C GLY A 9 -3.74 -4.29 -3.46
N GLY A 10 -3.91 -5.36 -4.21
CA GLY A 10 -2.80 -6.14 -4.74
C GLY A 10 -2.18 -7.07 -3.71
N THR A 11 -1.32 -6.57 -2.84
CA THR A 11 -0.58 -7.34 -1.83
C THR A 11 -0.75 -6.77 -0.43
N GLY A 12 -0.41 -7.57 0.59
CA GLY A 12 -0.43 -7.15 1.98
C GLY A 12 0.40 -5.89 2.27
N GLY A 13 1.48 -5.67 1.48
CA GLY A 13 2.32 -4.48 1.60
C GLY A 13 1.61 -3.15 1.32
N HIS A 14 0.52 -3.17 0.57
CA HIS A 14 -0.34 -1.99 0.36
C HIS A 14 -1.59 -2.02 1.24
N VAL A 15 -2.11 -3.22 1.53
CA VAL A 15 -3.35 -3.38 2.28
C VAL A 15 -3.17 -3.03 3.76
N PHE A 16 -2.15 -3.57 4.42
CA PHE A 16 -1.97 -3.37 5.87
C PHE A 16 -1.63 -1.92 6.25
N PRO A 17 -0.74 -1.20 5.56
CA PRO A 17 -0.54 0.22 5.82
C PRO A 17 -1.81 1.04 5.67
N GLY A 18 -2.62 0.77 4.62
CA GLY A 18 -3.89 1.46 4.42
C GLY A 18 -4.92 1.14 5.49
N TYR A 19 -4.98 -0.10 5.96
CA TYR A 19 -5.82 -0.49 7.09
C TYR A 19 -5.42 0.21 8.38
N ASN A 20 -4.12 0.29 8.68
CA ASN A 20 -3.62 1.00 9.86
C ASN A 20 -3.91 2.51 9.78
N LEU A 21 -3.78 3.10 8.59
CA LEU A 21 -4.19 4.49 8.36
C LEU A 21 -5.69 4.68 8.58
N ALA A 22 -6.52 3.73 8.12
CA ALA A 22 -7.98 3.77 8.34
C ALA A 22 -8.34 3.80 9.82
N LEU A 23 -7.75 2.91 10.61
CA LEU A 23 -7.93 2.89 12.07
C LEU A 23 -7.56 4.23 12.70
N HIS A 24 -6.41 4.78 12.33
CA HIS A 24 -5.96 6.06 12.86
C HIS A 24 -6.90 7.21 12.47
N LEU A 25 -7.41 7.25 11.24
CA LEU A 25 -8.33 8.30 10.80
C LEU A 25 -9.69 8.20 11.51
N VAL A 26 -10.16 6.99 11.83
CA VAL A 26 -11.36 6.81 12.66
C VAL A 26 -11.16 7.36 14.07
N GLU A 27 -9.99 7.12 14.70
CA GLU A 27 -9.62 7.75 15.99
C GLU A 27 -9.62 9.29 15.90
N LYS A 28 -9.32 9.84 14.71
CA LYS A 28 -9.38 11.28 14.40
C LYS A 28 -10.75 11.77 13.94
N ASN A 29 -11.79 10.96 14.14
CA ASN A 29 -13.19 11.30 13.89
C ASN A 29 -13.57 11.45 12.41
N TYR A 30 -12.83 10.81 11.50
CA TYR A 30 -13.21 10.69 10.09
C TYR A 30 -14.22 9.54 9.90
N ASP A 31 -15.07 9.68 8.88
CA ASP A 31 -15.84 8.58 8.31
C ASP A 31 -14.99 7.92 7.22
N VAL A 32 -14.59 6.67 7.42
CA VAL A 32 -13.60 6.00 6.58
C VAL A 32 -14.21 4.78 5.88
N GLU A 33 -14.05 4.70 4.56
CA GLU A 33 -14.34 3.51 3.78
C GLU A 33 -13.07 3.06 3.03
N LEU A 34 -12.93 1.74 2.85
CA LEU A 34 -11.85 1.14 2.07
C LEU A 34 -12.32 0.87 0.64
N ILE A 35 -11.39 1.02 -0.29
CA ILE A 35 -11.56 0.62 -1.68
C ILE A 35 -10.49 -0.42 -1.98
N SER A 36 -10.89 -1.58 -2.53
CA SER A 36 -9.94 -2.65 -2.81
C SER A 36 -10.22 -3.33 -4.15
N ASP A 37 -9.24 -4.07 -4.65
CA ASP A 37 -9.41 -5.04 -5.72
C ASP A 37 -9.71 -6.44 -5.12
N GLN A 38 -10.06 -7.39 -5.99
CA GLN A 38 -10.34 -8.77 -5.56
C GLN A 38 -9.16 -9.46 -4.87
N ARG A 39 -7.92 -9.05 -5.15
CA ARG A 39 -6.73 -9.63 -4.51
C ARG A 39 -6.52 -9.03 -3.12
N GLY A 40 -6.63 -7.72 -3.01
CA GLY A 40 -6.52 -7.00 -1.74
C GLY A 40 -7.63 -7.35 -0.77
N SER A 41 -8.86 -7.55 -1.28
CA SER A 41 -10.01 -7.91 -0.43
C SER A 41 -9.84 -9.23 0.32
N LYS A 42 -9.00 -10.14 -0.17
CA LYS A 42 -8.68 -11.40 0.53
C LYS A 42 -8.01 -11.15 1.89
N TYR A 43 -7.20 -10.10 2.00
CA TYR A 43 -6.55 -9.70 3.27
C TYR A 43 -7.52 -9.00 4.23
N LEU A 44 -8.68 -8.56 3.72
CA LEU A 44 -9.69 -7.80 4.47
C LEU A 44 -10.90 -8.66 4.88
N LYS A 45 -10.92 -9.96 4.56
CA LYS A 45 -12.08 -10.84 4.78
C LYS A 45 -12.59 -10.89 6.23
N ASN A 46 -11.68 -10.80 7.18
CA ASN A 46 -12.01 -10.87 8.62
C ASN A 46 -12.13 -9.48 9.26
N ILE A 47 -12.19 -8.43 8.45
CA ILE A 47 -12.26 -7.04 8.91
C ILE A 47 -13.68 -6.54 8.76
N ASN A 48 -14.40 -6.43 9.87
CA ASN A 48 -15.80 -5.99 9.89
C ASN A 48 -15.97 -4.51 10.24
N ASN A 49 -14.85 -3.80 10.49
CA ASN A 49 -14.89 -2.42 11.01
C ASN A 49 -15.05 -1.36 9.91
N PHE A 50 -14.97 -1.73 8.64
CA PHE A 50 -15.03 -0.81 7.51
C PHE A 50 -15.92 -1.31 6.38
N THR A 51 -16.62 -0.38 5.74
CA THR A 51 -17.23 -0.65 4.43
C THR A 51 -16.15 -0.81 3.39
N ILE A 52 -16.16 -1.92 2.65
CA ILE A 52 -15.18 -2.23 1.60
C ILE A 52 -15.87 -2.17 0.25
N ASN A 53 -15.46 -1.24 -0.60
CA ASN A 53 -15.95 -1.10 -1.98
C ASN A 53 -14.96 -1.80 -2.93
N ILE A 54 -15.46 -2.71 -3.76
CA ILE A 54 -14.60 -3.45 -4.70
C ILE A 54 -14.62 -2.77 -6.06
N ILE A 55 -13.44 -2.35 -6.51
CA ILE A 55 -13.20 -1.84 -7.86
C ILE A 55 -12.27 -2.81 -8.58
N PRO A 56 -12.64 -3.31 -9.77
CA PRO A 56 -11.74 -4.14 -10.55
C PRO A 56 -10.43 -3.41 -10.82
N SER A 57 -9.31 -4.05 -10.62
CA SER A 57 -8.01 -3.53 -11.04
C SER A 57 -7.18 -4.65 -11.64
N SER A 58 -6.45 -4.33 -12.67
CA SER A 58 -5.56 -5.27 -13.34
C SER A 58 -4.25 -4.59 -13.69
N PRO A 59 -3.11 -5.29 -13.54
CA PRO A 59 -1.85 -4.79 -14.08
C PRO A 59 -1.94 -4.73 -15.60
N LEU A 60 -1.29 -3.73 -16.19
CA LEU A 60 -1.08 -3.69 -17.64
C LEU A 60 -0.28 -4.93 -18.07
N LYS A 61 -0.94 -5.85 -18.78
CA LYS A 61 -0.30 -7.02 -19.36
C LYS A 61 0.27 -6.64 -20.73
N ASN A 62 1.58 -6.69 -20.87
CA ASN A 62 2.28 -6.31 -22.12
C ASN A 62 2.68 -7.52 -22.99
N LYS A 63 1.94 -8.63 -22.93
CA LYS A 63 2.31 -9.83 -23.70
C LYS A 63 2.06 -9.67 -25.21
N ASN A 64 0.89 -9.16 -25.60
CA ASN A 64 0.49 -8.97 -27.02
C ASN A 64 -0.32 -7.68 -27.15
N ILE A 65 -0.45 -7.14 -28.38
CA ILE A 65 -1.26 -5.94 -28.66
C ILE A 65 -2.70 -6.11 -28.18
N LEU A 66 -3.30 -7.27 -28.42
CA LEU A 66 -4.67 -7.57 -27.98
C LEU A 66 -4.82 -7.54 -26.46
N THR A 67 -3.90 -8.17 -25.71
CA THR A 67 -3.95 -8.16 -24.23
C THR A 67 -3.71 -6.78 -23.66
N LYS A 68 -2.89 -5.95 -24.31
CA LYS A 68 -2.68 -4.55 -23.95
C LYS A 68 -3.96 -3.74 -24.14
N PHE A 69 -4.64 -3.91 -25.29
CA PHE A 69 -5.90 -3.23 -25.58
C PHE A 69 -7.01 -3.60 -24.59
N LEU A 70 -7.18 -4.89 -24.30
CA LEU A 70 -8.15 -5.35 -23.29
C LEU A 70 -7.83 -4.82 -21.89
N SER A 71 -6.54 -4.71 -21.54
CA SER A 71 -6.13 -4.11 -20.25
C SER A 71 -6.48 -2.62 -20.18
N LEU A 72 -6.36 -1.88 -21.27
CA LEU A 72 -6.74 -0.46 -21.34
C LEU A 72 -8.26 -0.28 -21.17
N ILE A 73 -9.07 -1.13 -21.82
CA ILE A 73 -10.53 -1.14 -21.66
C ILE A 73 -10.90 -1.42 -20.20
N ALA A 74 -10.25 -2.42 -19.58
CA ALA A 74 -10.50 -2.75 -18.18
C ALA A 74 -10.14 -1.60 -17.22
N ILE A 75 -9.04 -0.89 -17.47
CA ILE A 75 -8.66 0.31 -16.69
C ILE A 75 -9.69 1.41 -16.87
N PHE A 76 -10.11 1.69 -18.11
CA PHE A 76 -11.12 2.70 -18.41
C PHE A 76 -12.46 2.40 -17.70
N TYR A 77 -12.93 1.16 -17.76
CA TYR A 77 -14.11 0.70 -17.01
C TYR A 77 -13.96 0.91 -15.50
N SER A 78 -12.78 0.62 -14.95
CA SER A 78 -12.50 0.82 -13.52
C SER A 78 -12.49 2.30 -13.14
N ILE A 79 -12.03 3.19 -14.04
CA ILE A 79 -12.07 4.64 -13.82
C ILE A 79 -13.53 5.13 -13.81
N ILE A 80 -14.39 4.66 -14.76
CA ILE A 80 -15.81 5.01 -14.78
C ILE A 80 -16.50 4.57 -13.48
N LYS A 81 -16.29 3.32 -13.04
CA LYS A 81 -16.82 2.85 -11.75
C LYS A 81 -16.33 3.69 -10.58
N SER A 82 -15.08 4.10 -10.60
CA SER A 82 -14.49 4.98 -9.58
C SER A 82 -15.17 6.36 -9.59
N ILE A 83 -15.44 6.94 -10.76
CA ILE A 83 -16.14 8.24 -10.88
C ILE A 83 -17.53 8.13 -10.25
N ILE A 84 -18.31 7.10 -10.60
CA ILE A 84 -19.66 6.87 -10.04
C ILE A 84 -19.59 6.75 -8.52
N LEU A 85 -18.64 5.97 -7.99
CA LEU A 85 -18.43 5.82 -6.56
C LEU A 85 -18.09 7.16 -5.89
N LEU A 86 -17.19 7.95 -6.47
CA LEU A 86 -16.80 9.23 -5.90
C LEU A 86 -17.93 10.26 -5.90
N ILE A 87 -18.73 10.30 -6.96
CA ILE A 87 -19.91 11.17 -7.03
C ILE A 87 -20.93 10.79 -5.93
N SER A 88 -21.15 9.49 -5.71
CA SER A 88 -22.05 8.98 -4.67
C SER A 88 -21.52 9.24 -3.25
N LYS A 89 -20.23 8.96 -2.99
CA LYS A 89 -19.64 9.01 -1.65
C LYS A 89 -19.19 10.41 -1.22
N LYS A 90 -18.88 11.30 -2.15
CA LYS A 90 -18.43 12.69 -1.94
C LYS A 90 -17.34 12.82 -0.89
N PRO A 91 -16.20 12.09 -1.02
CA PRO A 91 -15.13 12.14 -0.03
C PRO A 91 -14.46 13.51 -0.05
N LYS A 92 -13.97 13.94 1.12
CA LYS A 92 -13.14 15.14 1.24
C LYS A 92 -11.71 14.90 0.80
N ILE A 93 -11.22 13.66 0.99
CA ILE A 93 -9.86 13.26 0.67
C ILE A 93 -9.79 11.78 0.33
N ILE A 94 -8.83 11.43 -0.53
CA ILE A 94 -8.55 10.04 -0.91
C ILE A 94 -7.08 9.74 -0.63
N PHE A 95 -6.80 8.55 -0.10
CA PHE A 95 -5.45 8.02 0.07
C PHE A 95 -5.26 6.81 -0.85
N GLY A 96 -4.32 6.93 -1.79
CA GLY A 96 -3.89 5.82 -2.64
C GLY A 96 -2.65 5.16 -2.05
N MET A 97 -2.80 3.93 -1.56
CA MET A 97 -1.72 3.20 -0.88
C MET A 97 -0.75 2.50 -1.84
N GLY A 98 -0.75 2.89 -3.10
CA GLY A 98 0.07 2.27 -4.14
C GLY A 98 -0.58 1.05 -4.79
N GLY A 99 0.15 0.44 -5.72
CA GLY A 99 -0.34 -0.67 -6.52
C GLY A 99 -1.40 -0.28 -7.56
N TYR A 100 -1.83 -1.27 -8.35
CA TYR A 100 -2.79 -1.02 -9.44
C TYR A 100 -4.21 -0.72 -8.93
N ALA A 101 -4.54 -1.10 -7.70
CA ALA A 101 -5.87 -0.86 -7.12
C ALA A 101 -6.13 0.63 -6.83
N SER A 102 -5.09 1.40 -6.50
CA SER A 102 -5.22 2.83 -6.23
C SER A 102 -5.29 3.68 -7.51
N PHE A 103 -4.81 3.16 -8.65
CA PHE A 103 -4.70 3.93 -9.88
C PHE A 103 -6.06 4.44 -10.40
N PRO A 104 -7.09 3.60 -10.62
CA PRO A 104 -8.37 4.05 -11.19
C PRO A 104 -9.06 5.10 -10.33
N ILE A 105 -9.08 4.91 -9.00
CA ILE A 105 -9.76 5.82 -8.09
C ILE A 105 -9.04 7.16 -7.96
N CYS A 106 -7.69 7.17 -7.97
CA CYS A 106 -6.92 8.40 -7.91
C CYS A 106 -7.00 9.19 -9.23
N ILE A 107 -7.06 8.52 -10.38
CA ILE A 107 -7.34 9.18 -11.66
C ILE A 107 -8.75 9.76 -11.67
N ALA A 108 -9.76 9.02 -11.24
CA ALA A 108 -11.13 9.52 -11.11
C ALA A 108 -11.20 10.73 -10.16
N ALA A 109 -10.45 10.72 -9.06
CA ALA A 109 -10.33 11.85 -8.15
C ALA A 109 -9.74 13.08 -8.84
N SER A 110 -8.69 12.89 -9.64
CA SER A 110 -8.06 13.98 -10.42
C SER A 110 -9.08 14.60 -11.40
N ILE A 111 -9.84 13.78 -12.12
CA ILE A 111 -10.89 14.23 -13.05
C ILE A 111 -11.96 15.06 -12.32
N LEU A 112 -12.39 14.60 -11.15
CA LEU A 112 -13.40 15.27 -10.32
C LEU A 112 -12.84 16.39 -9.45
N LYS A 113 -11.54 16.71 -9.54
CA LYS A 113 -10.85 17.73 -8.72
C LYS A 113 -10.94 17.45 -7.21
N ILE A 114 -11.05 16.19 -6.82
CA ILE A 114 -11.00 15.75 -5.43
C ILE A 114 -9.54 15.56 -5.03
N LYS A 115 -9.13 16.13 -3.90
CA LYS A 115 -7.76 16.01 -3.39
C LYS A 115 -7.43 14.56 -3.06
N PHE A 116 -6.26 14.10 -3.48
CA PHE A 116 -5.75 12.79 -3.10
C PHE A 116 -4.26 12.83 -2.77
N ILE A 117 -3.87 11.96 -1.88
CA ILE A 117 -2.50 11.71 -1.44
C ILE A 117 -2.14 10.29 -1.83
N THR A 118 -0.92 10.08 -2.32
CA THR A 118 -0.39 8.73 -2.56
C THR A 118 0.63 8.34 -1.49
N TYR A 119 0.78 7.04 -1.26
CA TYR A 119 1.81 6.50 -0.38
C TYR A 119 2.71 5.52 -1.13
N GLU A 120 4.04 5.67 -0.94
CA GLU A 120 5.05 4.78 -1.49
C GLU A 120 5.92 4.23 -0.36
N ASN A 121 5.91 2.93 -0.20
CA ASN A 121 6.69 2.23 0.81
C ASN A 121 7.95 1.52 0.27
N ASN A 122 8.14 1.54 -1.05
CA ASN A 122 9.29 0.95 -1.70
C ASN A 122 10.41 1.98 -1.91
N LEU A 123 11.65 1.49 -2.06
CA LEU A 123 12.81 2.32 -2.39
C LEU A 123 12.77 2.82 -3.85
N ILE A 124 12.04 2.16 -4.71
CA ILE A 124 11.84 2.54 -6.12
C ILE A 124 10.36 2.84 -6.31
N ILE A 125 10.05 3.98 -6.91
CA ILE A 125 8.66 4.38 -7.14
C ILE A 125 7.91 3.34 -7.99
N GLY A 126 6.78 2.86 -7.48
CA GLY A 126 5.90 1.96 -8.22
C GLY A 126 5.27 2.63 -9.44
N LYS A 127 5.02 1.85 -10.50
CA LYS A 127 4.47 2.38 -11.77
C LYS A 127 3.19 3.19 -11.58
N ALA A 128 2.26 2.71 -10.77
CA ALA A 128 1.01 3.43 -10.48
C ALA A 128 1.29 4.79 -9.85
N ASN A 129 2.11 4.83 -8.80
CA ASN A 129 2.48 6.06 -8.11
C ASN A 129 3.25 7.04 -9.01
N LYS A 130 4.12 6.53 -9.90
CA LYS A 130 4.83 7.35 -10.88
C LYS A 130 3.88 8.11 -11.82
N TYR A 131 2.82 7.44 -12.29
CA TYR A 131 1.81 8.08 -13.14
C TYR A 131 0.85 8.99 -12.36
N LEU A 132 0.60 8.73 -11.06
CA LEU A 132 -0.26 9.54 -10.21
C LEU A 132 0.43 10.79 -9.65
N LEU A 133 1.76 10.77 -9.52
CA LEU A 133 2.56 11.84 -8.91
C LEU A 133 2.31 13.25 -9.50
N PRO A 134 2.13 13.44 -10.82
CA PRO A 134 1.80 14.76 -11.36
C PRO A 134 0.50 15.34 -10.80
N PHE A 135 -0.47 14.49 -10.49
CA PHE A 135 -1.85 14.86 -10.17
C PHE A 135 -2.15 14.87 -8.66
N CYS A 136 -1.36 14.15 -7.85
CA CYS A 136 -1.59 14.10 -6.40
C CYS A 136 -1.25 15.44 -5.73
N GLU A 137 -1.91 15.71 -4.61
CA GLU A 137 -1.60 16.87 -3.74
C GLU A 137 -0.22 16.69 -3.10
N LYS A 138 0.00 15.52 -2.49
CA LYS A 138 1.26 15.09 -1.89
C LYS A 138 1.48 13.60 -2.12
N MET A 139 2.73 13.18 -2.05
CA MET A 139 3.13 11.79 -1.97
C MET A 139 3.87 11.58 -0.65
N PHE A 140 3.30 10.73 0.19
CA PHE A 140 3.96 10.27 1.40
C PHE A 140 4.90 9.11 1.06
N VAL A 141 6.08 9.12 1.63
CA VAL A 141 7.09 8.10 1.40
C VAL A 141 7.61 7.53 2.71
N SER A 142 8.01 6.26 2.69
CA SER A 142 8.60 5.62 3.86
C SER A 142 10.01 6.12 4.14
N ARG A 143 10.74 6.54 3.10
CA ARG A 143 12.10 7.11 3.16
C ARG A 143 12.22 8.21 2.13
N LYS A 144 13.08 9.19 2.39
CA LYS A 144 13.28 10.34 1.52
C LYS A 144 13.90 9.94 0.16
N GLU A 145 14.80 8.97 0.20
CA GLU A 145 15.51 8.47 -0.97
C GLU A 145 14.69 7.42 -1.72
N VAL A 146 13.69 7.88 -2.48
CA VAL A 146 12.92 7.02 -3.38
C VAL A 146 13.40 7.24 -4.81
N GLU A 147 13.98 6.19 -5.41
CA GLU A 147 14.46 6.22 -6.78
C GLU A 147 13.33 6.40 -7.79
N GLY A 148 13.62 7.09 -8.89
CA GLY A 148 12.70 7.29 -10.01
C GLY A 148 11.72 8.45 -9.84
N ILE A 149 11.83 9.26 -8.78
CA ILE A 149 11.11 10.51 -8.58
C ILE A 149 11.93 11.65 -9.20
N SER A 150 11.32 12.41 -10.12
CA SER A 150 11.96 13.60 -10.70
C SER A 150 11.97 14.75 -9.70
N GLU A 151 13.08 15.53 -9.66
CA GLU A 151 13.28 16.68 -8.76
C GLU A 151 12.15 17.72 -8.83
N LYS A 152 11.53 17.91 -9.97
CA LYS A 152 10.39 18.82 -10.14
C LYS A 152 9.21 18.54 -9.21
N TYR A 153 9.14 17.29 -8.66
CA TYR A 153 8.10 16.89 -7.71
C TYR A 153 8.56 16.88 -6.26
N SER A 154 9.80 17.30 -5.95
CA SER A 154 10.37 17.32 -4.60
C SER A 154 9.46 17.97 -3.56
N LYS A 155 8.81 19.10 -3.91
CA LYS A 155 7.85 19.82 -3.06
C LYS A 155 6.57 19.01 -2.73
N LYS A 156 6.28 17.94 -3.46
CA LYS A 156 5.15 17.06 -3.19
C LYS A 156 5.51 15.91 -2.27
N ILE A 157 6.79 15.59 -2.11
CA ILE A 157 7.26 14.44 -1.36
C ILE A 157 7.36 14.78 0.13
N ILE A 158 6.75 13.95 0.96
CA ILE A 158 6.81 14.07 2.42
C ILE A 158 7.20 12.71 3.00
N GLU A 159 8.33 12.66 3.68
CA GLU A 159 8.74 11.48 4.41
C GLU A 159 7.92 11.35 5.70
N ILE A 160 7.27 10.19 5.87
CA ILE A 160 6.46 9.89 7.06
C ILE A 160 6.88 8.58 7.74
N GLY A 161 7.81 7.83 7.13
CA GLY A 161 8.16 6.49 7.61
C GLY A 161 7.16 5.41 7.18
N ASN A 162 7.31 4.22 7.76
CA ASN A 162 6.41 3.11 7.52
C ASN A 162 5.15 3.22 8.38
N ILE A 163 3.98 3.02 7.74
CA ILE A 163 2.69 2.96 8.45
C ILE A 163 2.53 1.55 9.01
N ILE A 164 2.78 1.38 10.29
CA ILE A 164 2.73 0.10 11.00
C ILE A 164 1.63 0.09 12.06
N LYS A 165 1.34 -1.09 12.62
CA LYS A 165 0.35 -1.24 13.68
C LYS A 165 0.76 -0.46 14.94
N LYS A 166 -0.22 0.14 15.61
CA LYS A 166 -0.03 0.92 16.84
C LYS A 166 0.58 0.06 17.97
N GLU A 167 0.15 -1.20 18.08
CA GLU A 167 0.67 -2.14 19.06
C GLU A 167 2.17 -2.40 18.90
N ILE A 168 2.68 -2.41 17.67
CA ILE A 168 4.12 -2.57 17.40
C ILE A 168 4.88 -1.33 17.86
N ILE A 169 4.33 -0.13 17.64
CA ILE A 169 4.93 1.13 18.09
C ILE A 169 4.96 1.17 19.64
N GLU A 170 3.87 0.76 20.28
CA GLU A 170 3.79 0.71 21.73
C GLU A 170 4.74 -0.33 22.32
N PHE A 171 4.83 -1.50 21.70
CA PHE A 171 5.76 -2.55 22.09
C PHE A 171 7.23 -2.09 21.98
N SER A 172 7.60 -1.37 20.92
CA SER A 172 8.96 -0.87 20.74
C SER A 172 9.39 0.16 21.79
N LYS A 173 8.41 0.82 22.45
CA LYS A 173 8.66 1.78 23.54
C LYS A 173 8.86 1.13 24.90
N LYS A 174 8.45 -0.15 25.06
CA LYS A 174 8.69 -0.88 26.28
C LYS A 174 10.18 -1.22 26.37
N ASN A 175 10.83 -0.82 27.48
CA ASN A 175 12.18 -1.27 27.79
C ASN A 175 12.16 -2.79 27.95
N ILE A 176 12.58 -3.51 26.93
CA ILE A 176 12.79 -4.95 27.02
C ILE A 176 14.17 -5.10 27.66
N GLU A 177 14.22 -5.61 28.90
CA GLU A 177 15.46 -6.04 29.52
C GLU A 177 16.14 -7.02 28.58
N LYS A 178 17.29 -6.60 28.03
CA LYS A 178 18.11 -7.48 27.21
C LYS A 178 18.69 -8.53 28.13
N ASN A 179 18.07 -9.69 28.22
CA ASN A 179 18.74 -10.85 28.77
C ASN A 179 20.03 -11.06 27.99
N GLN A 180 21.15 -10.79 28.63
CA GLN A 180 22.49 -10.99 28.05
C GLN A 180 22.78 -12.51 27.95
N THR A 181 22.12 -13.17 27.03
CA THR A 181 22.48 -14.54 26.68
C THR A 181 23.65 -14.50 25.72
N LYS A 182 24.67 -15.35 25.96
CA LYS A 182 25.79 -15.52 25.02
C LYS A 182 25.35 -16.10 23.66
N LYS A 183 24.08 -16.44 23.50
CA LYS A 183 23.53 -17.03 22.27
C LYS A 183 22.99 -15.94 21.34
N ILE A 184 23.37 -16.01 20.08
CA ILE A 184 22.83 -15.16 19.02
C ILE A 184 21.47 -15.73 18.61
N SER A 185 20.42 -14.92 18.74
CA SER A 185 19.08 -15.25 18.23
C SER A 185 18.84 -14.52 16.93
N ILE A 186 18.56 -15.26 15.86
CA ILE A 186 18.31 -14.71 14.52
C ILE A 186 16.84 -14.96 14.17
N LEU A 187 16.08 -13.88 13.97
CA LEU A 187 14.72 -13.94 13.43
C LEU A 187 14.73 -13.54 11.96
N VAL A 188 14.31 -14.46 11.09
CA VAL A 188 14.18 -14.20 9.66
C VAL A 188 12.72 -14.00 9.31
N LEU A 189 12.38 -12.84 8.75
CA LEU A 189 11.03 -12.49 8.32
C LEU A 189 11.01 -12.37 6.79
N GLY A 190 10.13 -13.15 6.16
CA GLY A 190 9.88 -13.09 4.72
C GLY A 190 8.47 -12.62 4.42
N GLY A 191 8.32 -11.66 3.50
CA GLY A 191 7.01 -11.35 2.91
C GLY A 191 6.52 -12.48 2.00
N SER A 192 5.28 -12.40 1.53
CA SER A 192 4.60 -13.44 0.72
C SER A 192 5.38 -13.89 -0.53
N GLN A 193 6.28 -13.08 -1.05
CA GLN A 193 7.09 -13.39 -2.23
C GLN A 193 8.43 -14.06 -1.88
N ALA A 194 9.03 -13.73 -0.74
CA ALA A 194 10.37 -14.17 -0.35
C ALA A 194 10.37 -15.33 0.66
N ALA A 195 9.26 -15.57 1.36
CA ALA A 195 9.19 -16.56 2.45
C ALA A 195 9.62 -17.96 2.02
N LYS A 196 9.24 -18.39 0.80
CA LYS A 196 9.60 -19.72 0.27
C LYS A 196 11.12 -19.84 0.06
N VAL A 197 11.75 -18.84 -0.56
CA VAL A 197 13.22 -18.84 -0.81
C VAL A 197 13.97 -18.91 0.52
N PHE A 198 13.54 -18.16 1.52
CA PHE A 198 14.17 -18.21 2.84
C PHE A 198 13.96 -19.58 3.52
N ALA A 199 12.73 -20.15 3.43
CA ALA A 199 12.45 -21.46 4.02
C ALA A 199 13.28 -22.59 3.36
N ASP A 200 13.49 -22.51 2.05
CA ASP A 200 14.24 -23.54 1.31
C ASP A 200 15.77 -23.41 1.50
N THR A 201 16.30 -22.19 1.67
CA THR A 201 17.74 -21.92 1.62
C THR A 201 18.37 -21.80 3.01
N LEU A 202 17.72 -21.10 3.95
CA LEU A 202 18.35 -20.77 5.23
C LEU A 202 18.64 -21.96 6.14
N PRO A 203 17.79 -23.01 6.24
CA PRO A 203 18.10 -24.18 7.06
C PRO A 203 19.41 -24.85 6.65
N ILE A 204 19.68 -24.91 5.34
CA ILE A 204 20.92 -25.50 4.80
C ILE A 204 22.12 -24.65 5.18
N ILE A 205 22.01 -23.33 5.08
CA ILE A 205 23.09 -22.39 5.43
C ILE A 205 23.37 -22.46 6.93
N PHE A 206 22.34 -22.38 7.77
CA PHE A 206 22.54 -22.44 9.23
C PHE A 206 23.12 -23.76 9.71
N LYS A 207 22.75 -24.90 9.07
CA LYS A 207 23.36 -26.20 9.37
C LYS A 207 24.87 -26.20 9.06
N LYS A 208 25.27 -25.61 7.93
CA LYS A 208 26.68 -25.44 7.59
C LYS A 208 27.42 -24.53 8.59
N CYS A 209 26.82 -23.40 8.97
CA CYS A 209 27.45 -22.51 9.97
C CYS A 209 27.63 -23.21 11.33
N SER A 210 26.64 -24.00 11.78
CA SER A 210 26.74 -24.75 13.04
C SER A 210 27.82 -25.84 13.02
N SER A 211 28.25 -26.32 11.85
CA SER A 211 29.33 -27.31 11.72
C SER A 211 30.72 -26.67 11.66
N LEU A 212 30.80 -25.36 11.59
CA LEU A 212 32.05 -24.60 11.53
C LEU A 212 32.44 -23.96 12.87
N GLY A 213 31.65 -24.19 13.95
CA GLY A 213 31.81 -23.61 15.29
C GLY A 213 30.75 -22.64 15.64
#